data_9e062ed948ed2eddfe8564e31d7edb9c
#
_entry.id   9e062ed948ed2eddfe8564e31d7edb9c
#
_cell.length_a   1.000
_cell.length_b   1.000
_cell.length_c   1.000
_cell.angle_alpha   90.00
_cell.angle_beta   90.00
_cell.angle_gamma   90.00
#
_symmetry.space_group_name_H-M   'P 1'
#
loop_
_entity.id
_entity.type
_entity.pdbx_description
1 polymer ?
#
loop_
_entity_poly.entity_id
_entity_poly.type
_entity_poly.pdbx_seq_one_letter_code
_entity_poly.pdbx_strand_id
1 'polypeptide(L)'
;VTDWAKFAEAENVFFDDLSTWEGLAATAEKYYNYTDGLTPDIPNDGKAFFGRDSIANYMVTGAKQLGCAFAEPDGDGNVVVSADKEVLRRLWENYYVPFVKGYYAADSRFRSDDMKTGNIIAMVCSNSAASYCPNEVTINDDHTYPIDIAVLHVPNFEGCDPYIVQQGAGMSVVKSDDKTEYACSVFLKWFTEEERNIEFAVNSGYLPVKKSANDINKIISYKSDISDNLKGTFEVAIDEINSYNLYTSVPYEASADVRSYIDSTLTNTAKDAYEEASSRIDAGEDRTAVLDEYTNDAAFEKWYSDFAAGLGNVKNSGFAIS
;
A
#
# COMPACT_ATOMS: atom_id res chain seq x y z
N VAL A 1 -7.94 -10.67 -19.93
CA VAL A 1 -7.35 -9.57 -19.17
C VAL A 1 -7.18 -8.41 -20.11
N THR A 2 -7.55 -7.25 -19.63
CA THR A 2 -7.52 -6.03 -20.42
C THR A 2 -6.12 -5.45 -20.39
N ASP A 3 -5.59 -5.20 -21.56
CA ASP A 3 -4.34 -4.52 -21.77
C ASP A 3 -4.44 -3.08 -21.28
N TRP A 4 -3.50 -2.64 -20.42
CA TRP A 4 -3.44 -1.25 -19.95
C TRP A 4 -3.50 -0.25 -21.13
N ALA A 5 -2.74 -0.50 -22.19
CA ALA A 5 -2.68 0.42 -23.31
C ALA A 5 -4.03 0.61 -24.00
N LYS A 6 -4.82 -0.49 -24.16
CA LYS A 6 -6.16 -0.39 -24.76
C LYS A 6 -7.13 0.36 -23.88
N PHE A 7 -7.09 0.07 -22.57
CA PHE A 7 -7.91 0.80 -21.60
C PHE A 7 -7.54 2.28 -21.56
N ALA A 8 -6.26 2.58 -21.45
CA ALA A 8 -5.74 3.94 -21.38
C ALA A 8 -6.10 4.77 -22.62
N GLU A 9 -6.00 4.18 -23.82
CA GLU A 9 -6.43 4.81 -25.06
C GLU A 9 -7.95 5.03 -25.11
N ALA A 10 -8.74 4.02 -24.72
CA ALA A 10 -10.20 4.08 -24.76
C ALA A 10 -10.78 5.12 -23.79
N GLU A 11 -10.23 5.20 -22.58
CA GLU A 11 -10.73 6.06 -21.51
C GLU A 11 -9.94 7.36 -21.34
N ASN A 12 -8.94 7.60 -22.20
CA ASN A 12 -8.04 8.75 -22.15
C ASN A 12 -7.41 8.93 -20.76
N VAL A 13 -6.75 7.86 -20.27
CA VAL A 13 -6.09 7.79 -18.98
C VAL A 13 -4.58 7.71 -19.18
N PHE A 14 -3.82 8.41 -18.33
CA PHE A 14 -2.36 8.46 -18.35
C PHE A 14 -1.79 7.99 -17.01
N PHE A 15 -0.51 7.64 -16.98
CA PHE A 15 0.15 7.29 -15.71
C PHE A 15 0.14 8.43 -14.68
N ASP A 16 0.12 9.68 -15.15
CA ASP A 16 0.02 10.86 -14.27
C ASP A 16 -1.30 10.90 -13.48
N ASP A 17 -2.39 10.32 -14.02
CA ASP A 17 -3.66 10.20 -13.31
C ASP A 17 -3.57 9.29 -12.10
N LEU A 18 -2.55 8.43 -12.03
CA LEU A 18 -2.28 7.52 -10.91
C LEU A 18 -1.40 8.16 -9.82
N SER A 19 -0.99 9.41 -9.97
CA SER A 19 -0.09 10.09 -9.03
C SER A 19 -0.75 10.52 -7.72
N THR A 20 -2.08 10.54 -7.70
CA THR A 20 -2.88 10.85 -6.49
C THR A 20 -3.84 9.72 -6.14
N TRP A 21 -4.20 9.61 -4.86
CA TRP A 21 -5.19 8.62 -4.42
C TRP A 21 -6.56 8.87 -5.05
N GLU A 22 -6.93 10.13 -5.21
CA GLU A 22 -8.15 10.56 -5.88
C GLU A 22 -8.15 10.18 -7.36
N GLY A 23 -7.06 10.45 -8.07
CA GLY A 23 -6.90 10.07 -9.47
C GLY A 23 -6.87 8.56 -9.68
N LEU A 24 -6.21 7.83 -8.77
CA LEU A 24 -6.20 6.36 -8.77
C LEU A 24 -7.62 5.79 -8.58
N ALA A 25 -8.40 6.33 -7.63
CA ALA A 25 -9.77 5.89 -7.40
C ALA A 25 -10.68 6.16 -8.61
N ALA A 26 -10.55 7.35 -9.22
CA ALA A 26 -11.28 7.69 -10.45
C ALA A 26 -10.88 6.81 -11.64
N THR A 27 -9.59 6.49 -11.77
CA THR A 27 -9.10 5.57 -12.81
C THR A 27 -9.62 4.15 -12.60
N ALA A 28 -9.67 3.68 -11.35
CA ALA A 28 -10.18 2.37 -11.02
C ALA A 28 -11.69 2.23 -11.34
N GLU A 29 -12.48 3.28 -11.12
CA GLU A 29 -13.87 3.32 -11.54
C GLU A 29 -14.01 3.22 -13.08
N LYS A 30 -13.21 3.99 -13.81
CA LYS A 30 -13.19 3.91 -15.29
C LYS A 30 -12.83 2.51 -15.77
N TYR A 31 -11.82 1.87 -15.15
CA TYR A 31 -11.41 0.53 -15.51
C TYR A 31 -12.49 -0.51 -15.27
N TYR A 32 -13.17 -0.44 -14.11
CA TYR A 32 -14.31 -1.30 -13.80
C TYR A 32 -15.39 -1.17 -14.87
N ASN A 33 -15.83 0.06 -15.16
CA ASN A 33 -16.87 0.33 -16.15
C ASN A 33 -16.44 -0.09 -17.57
N TYR A 34 -15.19 0.15 -17.94
CA TYR A 34 -14.64 -0.27 -19.22
C TYR A 34 -14.69 -1.79 -19.37
N THR A 35 -14.26 -2.53 -18.34
CA THR A 35 -14.24 -4.00 -18.39
C THR A 35 -15.62 -4.61 -18.32
N ASP A 36 -16.55 -4.04 -17.55
CA ASP A 36 -17.96 -4.41 -17.52
C ASP A 36 -18.61 -4.22 -18.91
N GLY A 37 -18.26 -3.13 -19.58
CA GLY A 37 -18.73 -2.86 -20.94
C GLY A 37 -18.22 -3.82 -22.02
N LEU A 38 -17.16 -4.61 -21.74
CA LEU A 38 -16.67 -5.63 -22.67
C LEU A 38 -17.55 -6.90 -22.68
N THR A 39 -18.37 -7.09 -21.67
CA THR A 39 -19.26 -8.25 -21.47
C THR A 39 -20.72 -7.80 -21.25
N PRO A 40 -21.35 -7.10 -22.21
CA PRO A 40 -22.63 -6.43 -22.03
C PRO A 40 -23.80 -7.38 -21.67
N ASP A 41 -23.64 -8.67 -21.88
CA ASP A 41 -24.61 -9.69 -21.52
C ASP A 41 -24.50 -10.15 -20.05
N ILE A 42 -23.44 -9.73 -19.34
CA ILE A 42 -23.17 -10.08 -17.93
C ILE A 42 -22.95 -8.77 -17.14
N PRO A 43 -24.02 -8.17 -16.63
CA PRO A 43 -23.89 -6.89 -15.93
C PRO A 43 -23.17 -7.04 -14.59
N ASN A 44 -22.41 -6.03 -14.21
CA ASN A 44 -21.69 -5.93 -12.94
C ASN A 44 -20.50 -6.91 -12.79
N ASP A 45 -19.92 -7.39 -13.91
CA ASP A 45 -18.74 -8.25 -13.92
C ASP A 45 -17.42 -7.50 -14.18
N GLY A 46 -17.45 -6.17 -14.03
CA GLY A 46 -16.28 -5.30 -14.14
C GLY A 46 -15.14 -5.76 -13.24
N LYS A 47 -13.89 -5.55 -13.69
CA LYS A 47 -12.68 -6.03 -13.01
C LYS A 47 -12.13 -4.97 -12.08
N ALA A 48 -11.58 -5.43 -10.95
CA ALA A 48 -10.83 -4.56 -10.06
C ALA A 48 -9.53 -4.08 -10.75
N PHE A 49 -9.21 -2.82 -10.52
CA PHE A 49 -8.01 -2.19 -11.06
C PHE A 49 -6.81 -2.37 -10.13
N PHE A 50 -7.03 -2.16 -8.84
CA PHE A 50 -5.96 -1.88 -7.89
C PHE A 50 -6.06 -2.72 -6.61
N GLY A 51 -4.90 -3.00 -6.03
CA GLY A 51 -4.77 -3.57 -4.70
C GLY A 51 -3.59 -2.99 -3.93
N ARG A 52 -3.64 -3.02 -2.60
CA ARG A 52 -2.57 -2.51 -1.76
C ARG A 52 -2.19 -3.49 -0.66
N ASP A 53 -0.89 -3.70 -0.49
CA ASP A 53 -0.32 -4.34 0.69
C ASP A 53 -0.24 -3.33 1.84
N SER A 54 -0.42 -3.79 3.09
CA SER A 54 -0.31 -2.98 4.30
C SER A 54 -1.17 -1.71 4.31
N ILE A 55 -2.43 -1.88 4.63
CA ILE A 55 -3.38 -0.76 4.77
C ILE A 55 -2.98 0.18 5.92
N ALA A 56 -2.30 -0.33 6.96
CA ALA A 56 -1.72 0.53 7.97
C ALA A 56 -0.78 1.59 7.37
N ASN A 57 0.03 1.25 6.36
CA ASN A 57 0.90 2.22 5.71
C ASN A 57 0.11 3.28 4.94
N TYR A 58 -0.98 2.90 4.27
CA TYR A 58 -1.89 3.85 3.64
C TYR A 58 -2.46 4.83 4.66
N MET A 59 -3.02 4.30 5.75
CA MET A 59 -3.67 5.09 6.78
C MET A 59 -2.70 6.05 7.47
N VAL A 60 -1.55 5.55 7.98
CA VAL A 60 -0.59 6.41 8.71
C VAL A 60 0.09 7.44 7.81
N THR A 61 0.47 7.06 6.59
CA THR A 61 1.12 8.00 5.66
C THR A 61 0.12 9.01 5.14
N GLY A 62 -1.07 8.57 4.76
CA GLY A 62 -2.14 9.46 4.31
C GLY A 62 -2.60 10.43 5.39
N ALA A 63 -2.78 9.96 6.63
CA ALA A 63 -3.07 10.86 7.75
C ALA A 63 -1.98 11.92 7.91
N LYS A 64 -0.70 11.53 7.78
CA LYS A 64 0.43 12.47 7.87
C LYS A 64 0.43 13.50 6.75
N GLN A 65 0.15 13.10 5.52
CA GLN A 65 -0.05 14.01 4.38
C GLN A 65 -1.16 15.03 4.66
N LEU A 66 -2.25 14.56 5.27
CA LEU A 66 -3.44 15.36 5.60
C LEU A 66 -3.31 16.14 6.91
N GLY A 67 -2.11 16.16 7.52
CA GLY A 67 -1.81 16.96 8.72
C GLY A 67 -2.21 16.33 10.05
N CYS A 68 -2.48 15.03 10.09
CA CYS A 68 -2.87 14.27 11.28
C CYS A 68 -1.91 13.12 11.57
N ALA A 69 -1.82 12.72 12.84
CA ALA A 69 -1.21 11.46 13.27
C ALA A 69 -2.17 10.75 14.22
N PHE A 70 -2.45 9.47 13.99
CA PHE A 70 -3.44 8.71 14.76
C PHE A 70 -3.06 8.55 16.24
N ALA A 71 -1.78 8.32 16.49
CA ALA A 71 -1.26 8.23 17.86
C ALA A 71 0.23 8.57 17.87
N GLU A 72 0.59 9.57 18.64
CA GLU A 72 1.98 10.02 18.84
C GLU A 72 2.22 10.35 20.31
N PRO A 73 3.45 10.10 20.84
CA PRO A 73 3.78 10.58 22.17
C PRO A 73 3.89 12.12 22.17
N ASP A 74 3.36 12.74 23.21
CA ASP A 74 3.53 14.17 23.49
C ASP A 74 4.89 14.47 24.15
N GLY A 75 5.13 15.74 24.48
CA GLY A 75 6.38 16.17 25.12
C GLY A 75 6.60 15.59 26.53
N ASP A 76 5.57 15.07 27.17
CA ASP A 76 5.58 14.45 28.50
C ASP A 76 5.64 12.90 28.41
N GLY A 77 5.63 12.35 27.19
CA GLY A 77 5.66 10.93 26.94
C GLY A 77 4.28 10.24 26.98
N ASN A 78 3.18 10.99 27.11
CA ASN A 78 1.85 10.41 27.01
C ASN A 78 1.47 10.22 25.56
N VAL A 79 0.79 9.12 25.24
CA VAL A 79 0.28 8.90 23.88
C VAL A 79 -1.01 9.70 23.67
N VAL A 80 -0.95 10.63 22.72
CA VAL A 80 -2.11 11.39 22.27
C VAL A 80 -2.70 10.71 21.05
N VAL A 81 -4.00 10.43 21.11
CA VAL A 81 -4.76 9.84 19.99
C VAL A 81 -5.54 10.93 19.29
N SER A 82 -5.48 10.96 17.97
CA SER A 82 -6.26 11.84 17.12
C SER A 82 -7.02 11.03 16.07
N ALA A 83 -8.33 11.22 16.00
CA ALA A 83 -9.21 10.68 14.97
C ALA A 83 -9.90 11.85 14.27
N ASP A 84 -9.12 12.65 13.53
CA ASP A 84 -9.66 13.78 12.79
C ASP A 84 -10.65 13.27 11.72
N LYS A 85 -11.87 13.80 11.78
CA LYS A 85 -12.99 13.31 10.98
C LYS A 85 -12.82 13.59 9.49
N GLU A 86 -12.31 14.77 9.13
CA GLU A 86 -12.12 15.14 7.73
C GLU A 86 -10.98 14.33 7.11
N VAL A 87 -9.91 14.11 7.86
CA VAL A 87 -8.81 13.24 7.46
C VAL A 87 -9.31 11.80 7.24
N LEU A 88 -10.06 11.26 8.21
CA LEU A 88 -10.60 9.90 8.12
C LEU A 88 -11.61 9.77 6.98
N ARG A 89 -12.41 10.80 6.70
CA ARG A 89 -13.31 10.81 5.54
C ARG A 89 -12.54 10.69 4.25
N ARG A 90 -11.49 11.49 4.06
CA ARG A 90 -10.70 11.47 2.84
C ARG A 90 -9.98 10.13 2.64
N LEU A 91 -9.47 9.53 3.72
CA LEU A 91 -8.90 8.18 3.69
C LEU A 91 -9.95 7.12 3.33
N TRP A 92 -11.12 7.20 3.93
CA TRP A 92 -12.23 6.27 3.69
C TRP A 92 -12.76 6.37 2.24
N GLU A 93 -12.95 7.56 1.72
CA GLU A 93 -13.42 7.81 0.35
C GLU A 93 -12.48 7.27 -0.72
N ASN A 94 -11.17 7.27 -0.45
CA ASN A 94 -10.15 6.86 -1.43
C ASN A 94 -9.65 5.41 -1.28
N TYR A 95 -10.13 4.68 -0.27
CA TYR A 95 -9.85 3.26 -0.15
C TYR A 95 -11.09 2.40 0.08
N TYR A 96 -11.86 2.69 1.12
CA TYR A 96 -13.05 1.89 1.48
C TYR A 96 -14.11 1.94 0.37
N VAL A 97 -14.45 3.13 -0.09
CA VAL A 97 -15.49 3.32 -1.11
C VAL A 97 -15.13 2.60 -2.43
N PRO A 98 -13.93 2.80 -3.01
CA PRO A 98 -13.53 2.04 -4.20
C PRO A 98 -13.50 0.52 -3.97
N PHE A 99 -13.12 0.06 -2.78
CA PHE A 99 -13.10 -1.36 -2.46
C PHE A 99 -14.51 -1.95 -2.43
N VAL A 100 -15.44 -1.32 -1.72
CA VAL A 100 -16.85 -1.77 -1.65
C VAL A 100 -17.52 -1.76 -3.02
N LYS A 101 -17.13 -0.83 -3.90
CA LYS A 101 -17.63 -0.77 -5.27
C LYS A 101 -17.00 -1.81 -6.21
N GLY A 102 -16.04 -2.60 -5.74
CA GLY A 102 -15.35 -3.61 -6.54
C GLY A 102 -14.26 -3.04 -7.46
N TYR A 103 -13.87 -1.78 -7.29
CA TYR A 103 -12.80 -1.15 -8.07
C TYR A 103 -11.41 -1.55 -7.55
N TYR A 104 -11.32 -1.93 -6.28
CA TYR A 104 -10.13 -2.47 -5.62
C TYR A 104 -10.38 -3.90 -5.16
N ALA A 105 -9.32 -4.70 -5.09
CA ALA A 105 -9.40 -6.08 -4.62
C ALA A 105 -8.24 -6.48 -3.72
N ALA A 106 -8.48 -7.50 -2.90
CA ALA A 106 -7.50 -8.08 -1.99
C ALA A 106 -7.87 -9.56 -1.70
N ASP A 107 -7.85 -10.39 -2.76
CA ASP A 107 -8.34 -11.77 -2.71
C ASP A 107 -7.29 -12.71 -2.12
N SER A 108 -6.03 -12.55 -2.52
CA SER A 108 -4.90 -13.36 -2.04
C SER A 108 -4.25 -12.73 -0.80
N ARG A 109 -3.28 -13.46 -0.22
CA ARG A 109 -2.47 -12.92 0.89
C ARG A 109 -1.62 -11.73 0.47
N PHE A 110 -1.03 -11.77 -0.72
CA PHE A 110 -0.19 -10.73 -1.30
C PHE A 110 -0.77 -10.23 -2.61
N ARG A 111 -0.66 -8.93 -2.86
CA ARG A 111 -1.16 -8.29 -4.09
C ARG A 111 -0.43 -8.78 -5.34
N SER A 112 0.84 -9.18 -5.20
CA SER A 112 1.57 -9.84 -6.29
C SER A 112 0.92 -11.15 -6.75
N ASP A 113 0.23 -11.88 -5.86
CA ASP A 113 -0.49 -13.09 -6.23
C ASP A 113 -1.79 -12.75 -6.98
N ASP A 114 -2.49 -11.69 -6.59
CA ASP A 114 -3.66 -11.19 -7.33
C ASP A 114 -3.27 -10.68 -8.73
N MET A 115 -2.09 -10.08 -8.86
CA MET A 115 -1.56 -9.66 -10.16
C MET A 115 -1.22 -10.87 -11.05
N LYS A 116 -0.67 -11.96 -10.47
CA LYS A 116 -0.37 -13.20 -11.21
C LYS A 116 -1.61 -13.84 -11.83
N THR A 117 -2.74 -13.71 -11.17
CA THR A 117 -4.03 -14.26 -11.64
C THR A 117 -4.83 -13.26 -12.48
N GLY A 118 -4.35 -12.02 -12.61
CA GLY A 118 -5.05 -10.96 -13.35
C GLY A 118 -6.27 -10.38 -12.63
N ASN A 119 -6.39 -10.62 -11.33
CA ASN A 119 -7.47 -10.04 -10.51
C ASN A 119 -7.30 -8.52 -10.34
N ILE A 120 -6.06 -8.03 -10.38
CA ILE A 120 -5.71 -6.61 -10.42
C ILE A 120 -4.63 -6.35 -11.45
N ILE A 121 -4.51 -5.13 -11.94
CA ILE A 121 -3.45 -4.70 -12.88
C ILE A 121 -2.52 -3.63 -12.29
N ALA A 122 -2.84 -3.09 -11.14
CA ALA A 122 -2.01 -2.12 -10.43
C ALA A 122 -1.94 -2.45 -8.93
N MET A 123 -0.80 -2.18 -8.31
CA MET A 123 -0.66 -2.37 -6.86
C MET A 123 0.34 -1.38 -6.25
N VAL A 124 0.16 -1.10 -4.95
CA VAL A 124 1.21 -0.50 -4.12
C VAL A 124 1.74 -1.54 -3.13
N CYS A 125 3.04 -1.72 -3.12
CA CYS A 125 3.75 -2.67 -2.28
C CYS A 125 5.09 -2.12 -1.79
N SER A 126 5.85 -2.90 -1.01
CA SER A 126 7.21 -2.53 -0.65
C SER A 126 8.19 -2.76 -1.81
N ASN A 127 9.33 -2.07 -1.81
CA ASN A 127 10.39 -2.29 -2.79
C ASN A 127 10.84 -3.76 -2.87
N SER A 128 10.93 -4.44 -1.71
CA SER A 128 11.29 -5.85 -1.67
C SER A 128 10.26 -6.76 -2.35
N ALA A 129 9.00 -6.32 -2.47
CA ALA A 129 7.97 -7.06 -3.20
C ALA A 129 8.17 -7.05 -4.72
N ALA A 130 9.00 -6.15 -5.27
CA ALA A 130 9.32 -6.12 -6.69
C ALA A 130 9.88 -7.45 -7.22
N SER A 131 10.61 -8.20 -6.38
CA SER A 131 11.13 -9.52 -6.71
C SER A 131 10.04 -10.61 -6.88
N TYR A 132 8.82 -10.33 -6.43
CA TYR A 132 7.66 -11.23 -6.52
C TYR A 132 6.64 -10.79 -7.57
N CYS A 133 6.86 -9.65 -8.21
CA CYS A 133 6.02 -9.21 -9.32
C CYS A 133 6.13 -10.19 -10.48
N PRO A 134 5.01 -10.59 -11.11
CA PRO A 134 5.02 -11.56 -12.18
C PRO A 134 5.54 -10.98 -13.49
N ASN A 135 6.15 -11.85 -14.31
CA ASN A 135 6.47 -11.56 -15.72
C ASN A 135 5.37 -12.04 -16.67
N GLU A 136 4.40 -12.76 -16.13
CA GLU A 136 3.26 -13.29 -16.87
C GLU A 136 2.03 -13.37 -15.98
N VAL A 137 0.86 -13.32 -16.59
CA VAL A 137 -0.43 -13.52 -15.92
C VAL A 137 -1.01 -14.85 -16.38
N THR A 138 -1.44 -15.67 -15.42
CA THR A 138 -2.10 -16.95 -15.65
C THR A 138 -3.55 -16.86 -15.18
N ILE A 139 -4.49 -16.83 -16.14
CA ILE A 139 -5.92 -16.82 -15.87
C ILE A 139 -6.43 -18.23 -15.55
N ASN A 140 -5.94 -19.23 -16.32
CA ASN A 140 -6.22 -20.64 -16.14
C ASN A 140 -5.15 -21.47 -16.87
N ASP A 141 -5.26 -22.79 -16.83
CA ASP A 141 -4.28 -23.71 -17.41
C ASP A 141 -4.02 -23.51 -18.91
N ASP A 142 -5.01 -22.99 -19.65
CA ASP A 142 -4.94 -22.79 -21.10
C ASP A 142 -4.66 -21.32 -21.50
N HIS A 143 -4.63 -20.41 -20.54
CA HIS A 143 -4.53 -18.97 -20.82
C HIS A 143 -3.50 -18.27 -19.94
N THR A 144 -2.28 -18.22 -20.42
CA THR A 144 -1.16 -17.47 -19.83
C THR A 144 -0.60 -16.51 -20.89
N TYR A 145 -0.22 -15.30 -20.46
CA TYR A 145 0.39 -14.31 -21.37
C TYR A 145 1.43 -13.47 -20.61
N PRO A 146 2.51 -13.05 -21.31
CA PRO A 146 3.53 -12.20 -20.71
C PRO A 146 3.02 -10.79 -20.46
N ILE A 147 3.59 -10.14 -19.45
CA ILE A 147 3.33 -8.74 -19.11
C ILE A 147 4.63 -7.98 -18.90
N ASP A 148 4.59 -6.69 -19.18
CA ASP A 148 5.58 -5.70 -18.73
C ASP A 148 5.01 -4.90 -17.58
N ILE A 149 5.87 -4.46 -16.66
CA ILE A 149 5.50 -3.70 -15.47
C ILE A 149 6.10 -2.30 -15.55
N ALA A 150 5.26 -1.28 -15.45
CA ALA A 150 5.68 0.10 -15.20
C ALA A 150 5.76 0.33 -13.70
N VAL A 151 6.88 0.86 -13.21
CA VAL A 151 7.05 1.26 -11.81
C VAL A 151 6.84 2.78 -11.72
N LEU A 152 5.94 3.19 -10.86
CA LEU A 152 5.54 4.59 -10.68
C LEU A 152 5.79 5.01 -9.23
N HIS A 153 5.84 6.33 -8.99
CA HIS A 153 5.85 6.87 -7.64
C HIS A 153 4.58 6.48 -6.87
N VAL A 154 4.68 6.32 -5.55
CA VAL A 154 3.52 6.04 -4.73
C VAL A 154 2.52 7.20 -4.79
N PRO A 155 1.21 6.94 -4.94
CA PRO A 155 0.21 8.00 -4.96
C PRO A 155 0.20 8.80 -3.64
N ASN A 156 -0.01 10.10 -3.75
CA ASN A 156 -0.19 11.01 -2.63
C ASN A 156 -1.59 11.63 -2.68
N PHE A 157 -2.07 12.21 -1.57
CA PHE A 157 -3.32 12.96 -1.61
C PHE A 157 -3.14 14.28 -2.37
N GLU A 158 -4.12 14.62 -3.20
CA GLU A 158 -4.10 15.83 -4.01
C GLU A 158 -3.91 17.08 -3.16
N GLY A 159 -3.00 17.96 -3.58
CA GLY A 159 -2.69 19.21 -2.90
C GLY A 159 -1.87 19.07 -1.61
N CYS A 160 -1.36 17.89 -1.29
CA CYS A 160 -0.54 17.64 -0.11
C CYS A 160 0.94 17.48 -0.47
N ASP A 161 1.82 17.77 0.49
CA ASP A 161 3.24 17.43 0.36
C ASP A 161 3.40 15.90 0.27
N PRO A 162 4.30 15.41 -0.58
CA PRO A 162 4.49 13.99 -0.75
C PRO A 162 5.19 13.35 0.46
N TYR A 163 4.64 12.24 0.94
CA TYR A 163 5.19 11.43 2.01
C TYR A 163 5.23 9.97 1.59
N ILE A 164 6.33 9.29 1.95
CA ILE A 164 6.40 7.83 1.89
C ILE A 164 6.76 7.27 3.27
N VAL A 165 6.26 6.05 3.53
CA VAL A 165 6.65 5.34 4.73
C VAL A 165 8.09 4.83 4.58
N GLN A 166 8.95 5.19 5.52
CA GLN A 166 10.25 4.57 5.66
C GLN A 166 10.12 3.36 6.57
N GLN A 167 10.09 2.19 5.97
CA GLN A 167 10.22 0.92 6.66
C GLN A 167 11.60 0.32 6.35
N GLY A 168 12.05 -0.58 7.15
CA GLY A 168 13.26 -1.29 6.86
C GLY A 168 13.36 -2.46 7.80
N ALA A 169 14.31 -3.35 7.53
CA ALA A 169 14.81 -4.21 8.57
C ALA A 169 15.92 -3.44 9.30
N GLY A 170 15.79 -3.23 10.60
CA GLY A 170 16.84 -2.69 11.45
C GLY A 170 17.65 -3.83 12.07
N MET A 171 18.94 -3.62 12.25
CA MET A 171 19.79 -4.55 13.02
C MET A 171 20.12 -3.92 14.37
N SER A 172 19.89 -4.67 15.44
CA SER A 172 20.22 -4.28 16.81
C SER A 172 21.27 -5.20 17.39
N VAL A 173 22.24 -4.63 18.10
CA VAL A 173 23.21 -5.40 18.89
C VAL A 173 22.58 -5.70 20.23
N VAL A 174 22.36 -6.98 20.53
CA VAL A 174 21.84 -7.43 21.82
C VAL A 174 22.94 -7.28 22.87
N LYS A 175 22.60 -6.80 24.07
CA LYS A 175 23.50 -6.67 25.20
C LYS A 175 24.18 -8.01 25.52
N SER A 176 25.54 -8.00 25.57
CA SER A 176 26.35 -9.18 25.80
C SER A 176 27.67 -8.79 26.46
N ASP A 177 28.71 -9.63 26.37
CA ASP A 177 30.06 -9.25 26.74
C ASP A 177 30.73 -8.29 25.71
N ASP A 178 31.70 -7.51 26.14
CA ASP A 178 32.36 -6.50 25.34
C ASP A 178 32.96 -7.04 24.03
N LYS A 179 33.46 -8.28 24.04
CA LYS A 179 34.04 -8.91 22.85
C LYS A 179 32.98 -9.25 21.81
N THR A 180 31.84 -9.78 22.25
CA THR A 180 30.72 -10.09 21.38
C THR A 180 30.07 -8.83 20.80
N GLU A 181 29.86 -7.79 21.62
CA GLU A 181 29.34 -6.51 21.16
C GLU A 181 30.28 -5.84 20.16
N TYR A 182 31.61 -5.91 20.39
CA TYR A 182 32.60 -5.42 19.44
C TYR A 182 32.55 -6.19 18.11
N ALA A 183 32.49 -7.52 18.16
CA ALA A 183 32.39 -8.34 16.95
C ALA A 183 31.10 -8.01 16.13
N CYS A 184 29.99 -7.81 16.79
CA CYS A 184 28.74 -7.35 16.14
C CYS A 184 28.94 -5.98 15.45
N SER A 185 29.61 -5.06 16.13
CA SER A 185 29.91 -3.73 15.55
C SER A 185 30.83 -3.81 14.33
N VAL A 186 31.80 -4.73 14.32
CA VAL A 186 32.67 -4.99 13.16
C VAL A 186 31.82 -5.56 11.99
N PHE A 187 30.96 -6.53 12.29
CA PHE A 187 30.05 -7.09 11.28
C PHE A 187 29.14 -6.02 10.67
N LEU A 188 28.51 -5.17 11.49
CA LEU A 188 27.63 -4.12 11.00
C LEU A 188 28.37 -3.11 10.12
N LYS A 189 29.61 -2.75 10.48
CA LYS A 189 30.46 -1.89 9.63
C LYS A 189 30.76 -2.54 8.29
N TRP A 190 31.12 -3.82 8.27
CA TRP A 190 31.38 -4.58 7.06
C TRP A 190 30.10 -4.70 6.19
N PHE A 191 28.97 -5.07 6.80
CA PHE A 191 27.70 -5.23 6.10
C PHE A 191 27.21 -3.93 5.45
N THR A 192 27.48 -2.79 6.08
CA THR A 192 27.11 -1.46 5.56
C THR A 192 28.18 -0.81 4.69
N GLU A 193 29.27 -1.51 4.33
CA GLU A 193 30.17 -1.06 3.28
C GLU A 193 29.44 -0.98 1.95
N GLU A 194 29.81 -0.01 1.10
CA GLU A 194 29.07 0.33 -0.11
C GLU A 194 28.82 -0.90 -1.00
N GLU A 195 29.87 -1.63 -1.37
CA GLU A 195 29.76 -2.81 -2.24
C GLU A 195 28.88 -3.91 -1.63
N ARG A 196 29.11 -4.24 -0.34
CA ARG A 196 28.36 -5.29 0.36
C ARG A 196 26.89 -4.94 0.49
N ASN A 197 26.62 -3.68 0.72
CA ASN A 197 25.25 -3.22 0.89
C ASN A 197 24.51 -3.11 -0.45
N ILE A 198 25.19 -2.75 -1.54
CA ILE A 198 24.64 -2.85 -2.90
C ILE A 198 24.36 -4.32 -3.27
N GLU A 199 25.31 -5.24 -2.97
CA GLU A 199 25.10 -6.68 -3.17
C GLU A 199 23.83 -7.19 -2.46
N PHE A 200 23.67 -6.81 -1.21
CA PHE A 200 22.44 -7.15 -0.46
C PHE A 200 21.20 -6.53 -1.09
N ALA A 201 21.26 -5.26 -1.48
CA ALA A 201 20.15 -4.54 -2.10
C ALA A 201 19.64 -5.23 -3.38
N VAL A 202 20.54 -5.54 -4.33
CA VAL A 202 20.14 -6.17 -5.61
C VAL A 202 19.61 -7.59 -5.46
N ASN A 203 19.93 -8.28 -4.37
CA ASN A 203 19.43 -9.63 -4.09
C ASN A 203 18.15 -9.65 -3.22
N SER A 204 17.80 -8.55 -2.57
CA SER A 204 16.68 -8.47 -1.64
C SER A 204 15.60 -7.47 -2.01
N GLY A 205 15.88 -6.55 -2.94
CA GLY A 205 15.00 -5.44 -3.29
C GLY A 205 14.98 -4.30 -2.26
N TYR A 206 15.78 -4.38 -1.18
CA TYR A 206 15.92 -3.28 -0.22
C TYR A 206 16.85 -2.19 -0.76
N LEU A 207 16.68 -0.95 -0.30
CA LEU A 207 17.61 0.12 -0.60
C LEU A 207 18.88 0.02 0.27
N PRO A 208 20.05 0.40 -0.25
CA PRO A 208 21.26 0.56 0.56
C PRO A 208 21.08 1.60 1.66
N VAL A 209 21.71 1.38 2.82
CA VAL A 209 21.58 2.29 3.98
C VAL A 209 22.41 3.58 3.84
N LYS A 210 23.46 3.57 3.01
CA LYS A 210 24.30 4.77 2.78
C LYS A 210 23.79 5.56 1.59
N LYS A 211 23.69 6.88 1.73
CA LYS A 211 23.33 7.78 0.63
C LYS A 211 24.24 7.62 -0.60
N SER A 212 25.55 7.39 -0.38
CA SER A 212 26.51 7.19 -1.46
C SER A 212 26.31 5.90 -2.25
N ALA A 213 25.62 4.91 -1.68
CA ALA A 213 25.27 3.65 -2.32
C ALA A 213 23.90 3.68 -3.01
N ASN A 214 23.05 4.65 -2.67
CA ASN A 214 21.77 4.91 -3.36
C ASN A 214 22.02 5.72 -4.64
N ASP A 215 22.70 5.10 -5.59
CA ASP A 215 23.04 5.62 -6.92
C ASP A 215 22.75 4.50 -7.93
N ILE A 216 21.77 4.75 -8.80
CA ILE A 216 21.31 3.75 -9.77
C ILE A 216 22.45 3.26 -10.69
N ASN A 217 23.39 4.14 -11.07
CA ASN A 217 24.51 3.74 -11.92
C ASN A 217 25.45 2.78 -11.19
N LYS A 218 25.68 2.95 -9.89
CA LYS A 218 26.46 2.02 -9.08
C LYS A 218 25.76 0.67 -8.95
N ILE A 219 24.46 0.68 -8.70
CA ILE A 219 23.63 -0.54 -8.56
C ILE A 219 23.68 -1.35 -9.87
N ILE A 220 23.44 -0.71 -11.02
CA ILE A 220 23.48 -1.35 -12.34
C ILE A 220 24.89 -1.83 -12.68
N SER A 221 25.92 -1.05 -12.31
CA SER A 221 27.31 -1.44 -12.56
C SER A 221 27.75 -2.65 -11.72
N TYR A 222 27.17 -2.84 -10.54
CA TYR A 222 27.45 -3.99 -9.69
C TYR A 222 26.86 -5.28 -10.27
N LYS A 223 25.63 -5.23 -10.81
CA LYS A 223 24.95 -6.37 -11.41
C LYS A 223 24.17 -5.89 -12.64
N SER A 224 24.71 -6.19 -13.83
CA SER A 224 24.15 -5.72 -15.10
C SER A 224 22.90 -6.50 -15.57
N ASP A 225 22.61 -7.65 -14.97
CA ASP A 225 21.52 -8.56 -15.32
C ASP A 225 20.33 -8.52 -14.36
N ILE A 226 20.16 -7.41 -13.62
CA ILE A 226 18.94 -7.20 -12.84
C ILE A 226 17.73 -7.03 -13.78
N SER A 227 16.58 -7.54 -13.36
CA SER A 227 15.35 -7.41 -14.14
C SER A 227 14.94 -5.94 -14.32
N ASP A 228 14.27 -5.61 -15.43
CA ASP A 228 13.79 -4.24 -15.69
C ASP A 228 12.85 -3.76 -14.60
N ASN A 229 11.99 -4.63 -14.04
CA ASN A 229 11.14 -4.33 -12.90
C ASN A 229 11.95 -3.92 -11.65
N LEU A 230 12.99 -4.68 -11.30
CA LEU A 230 13.83 -4.35 -10.14
C LEU A 230 14.63 -3.07 -10.37
N LYS A 231 15.11 -2.85 -11.60
CA LYS A 231 15.79 -1.62 -11.99
C LYS A 231 14.85 -0.42 -11.85
N GLY A 232 13.65 -0.48 -12.43
CA GLY A 232 12.64 0.58 -12.29
C GLY A 232 12.27 0.84 -10.82
N THR A 233 12.20 -0.22 -10.01
CA THR A 233 11.95 -0.08 -8.55
C THR A 233 13.07 0.69 -7.86
N PHE A 234 14.34 0.43 -8.17
CA PHE A 234 15.45 1.21 -7.61
C PHE A 234 15.45 2.66 -8.10
N GLU A 235 15.17 2.90 -9.39
CA GLU A 235 15.10 4.24 -9.95
C GLU A 235 14.06 5.08 -9.24
N VAL A 236 12.83 4.59 -9.13
CA VAL A 236 11.71 5.28 -8.47
C VAL A 236 11.98 5.45 -6.97
N ALA A 237 12.41 4.40 -6.28
CA ALA A 237 12.62 4.47 -4.84
C ALA A 237 13.78 5.40 -4.45
N ILE A 238 14.85 5.49 -5.26
CA ILE A 238 15.95 6.45 -5.06
C ILE A 238 15.45 7.88 -5.28
N ASP A 239 14.61 8.12 -6.28
CA ASP A 239 14.00 9.42 -6.49
C ASP A 239 13.09 9.81 -5.33
N GLU A 240 12.23 8.91 -4.87
CA GLU A 240 11.33 9.14 -3.74
C GLU A 240 12.08 9.48 -2.44
N ILE A 241 13.14 8.75 -2.08
CA ILE A 241 13.90 9.07 -0.86
C ILE A 241 14.68 10.39 -0.94
N ASN A 242 14.87 10.94 -2.13
CA ASN A 242 15.51 12.23 -2.34
C ASN A 242 14.53 13.40 -2.46
N SER A 243 13.29 13.15 -2.88
CA SER A 243 12.30 14.17 -3.20
C SER A 243 11.08 14.19 -2.25
N TYR A 244 10.76 13.07 -1.60
CA TYR A 244 9.61 12.96 -0.70
C TYR A 244 10.01 13.06 0.77
N ASN A 245 9.06 13.43 1.62
CA ASN A 245 9.22 13.36 3.06
C ASN A 245 9.15 11.89 3.52
N LEU A 246 10.16 11.45 4.25
CA LEU A 246 10.19 10.12 4.83
C LEU A 246 9.47 10.12 6.17
N TYR A 247 8.55 9.18 6.37
CA TYR A 247 7.80 9.05 7.61
C TYR A 247 7.94 7.64 8.22
N THR A 248 8.23 7.61 9.49
CA THR A 248 8.21 6.41 10.33
C THR A 248 7.44 6.73 11.60
N SER A 249 6.48 5.90 11.97
CA SER A 249 5.74 6.07 13.23
C SER A 249 6.69 6.03 14.42
N VAL A 250 6.55 6.97 15.35
CA VAL A 250 7.33 6.98 16.59
C VAL A 250 6.94 5.75 17.42
N PRO A 251 7.91 4.97 17.93
CA PRO A 251 7.61 3.80 18.76
C PRO A 251 7.15 4.22 20.16
N TYR A 252 6.12 3.57 20.66
CA TYR A 252 5.62 3.63 22.04
C TYR A 252 5.02 2.27 22.41
N GLU A 253 4.68 2.03 23.68
CA GLU A 253 4.32 0.71 24.20
C GLU A 253 3.19 0.03 23.41
N ALA A 254 2.11 0.72 23.08
CA ALA A 254 0.98 0.20 22.34
C ALA A 254 1.09 0.39 20.80
N SER A 255 2.24 0.80 20.27
CA SER A 255 2.35 1.18 18.84
C SER A 255 2.04 0.04 17.86
N ALA A 256 2.39 -1.20 18.23
CA ALA A 256 2.10 -2.38 17.42
C ALA A 256 0.58 -2.67 17.39
N ASP A 257 -0.10 -2.58 18.52
CA ASP A 257 -1.53 -2.82 18.64
C ASP A 257 -2.35 -1.75 17.92
N VAL A 258 -1.96 -0.48 18.08
CA VAL A 258 -2.58 0.64 17.34
C VAL A 258 -2.41 0.44 15.83
N ARG A 259 -1.22 0.07 15.37
CA ARG A 259 -0.97 -0.19 13.97
C ARG A 259 -1.82 -1.35 13.45
N SER A 260 -1.89 -2.45 14.20
CA SER A 260 -2.72 -3.61 13.85
C SER A 260 -4.21 -3.25 13.79
N TYR A 261 -4.67 -2.46 14.74
CA TYR A 261 -6.06 -1.96 14.77
C TYR A 261 -6.38 -1.11 13.53
N ILE A 262 -5.52 -0.16 13.19
CA ILE A 262 -5.69 0.71 12.01
C ILE A 262 -5.75 -0.14 10.73
N ASP A 263 -4.84 -1.11 10.58
CA ASP A 263 -4.79 -2.01 9.42
C ASP A 263 -6.06 -2.84 9.29
N SER A 264 -6.40 -3.56 10.36
CA SER A 264 -7.50 -4.53 10.35
C SER A 264 -8.87 -3.87 10.26
N THR A 265 -9.07 -2.71 10.90
CA THR A 265 -10.39 -2.06 10.94
C THR A 265 -10.83 -1.63 9.55
N LEU A 266 -9.99 -0.92 8.78
CA LEU A 266 -10.37 -0.49 7.44
C LEU A 266 -10.45 -1.68 6.47
N THR A 267 -9.49 -2.62 6.56
CA THR A 267 -9.44 -3.79 5.67
C THR A 267 -10.66 -4.68 5.86
N ASN A 268 -10.98 -5.04 7.11
CA ASN A 268 -12.07 -5.99 7.39
C ASN A 268 -13.43 -5.37 7.07
N THR A 269 -13.66 -4.11 7.51
CA THR A 269 -14.94 -3.46 7.21
C THR A 269 -15.18 -3.26 5.71
N ALA A 270 -14.14 -3.00 4.93
CA ALA A 270 -14.26 -2.89 3.48
C ALA A 270 -14.58 -4.25 2.83
N LYS A 271 -13.92 -5.33 3.27
CA LYS A 271 -14.19 -6.68 2.78
C LYS A 271 -15.59 -7.17 3.14
N ASP A 272 -15.98 -7.04 4.40
CA ASP A 272 -17.30 -7.47 4.87
C ASP A 272 -18.40 -6.73 4.10
N ALA A 273 -18.26 -5.41 3.91
CA ALA A 273 -19.22 -4.62 3.16
C ALA A 273 -19.25 -5.00 1.65
N TYR A 274 -18.10 -5.27 1.05
CA TYR A 274 -18.02 -5.74 -0.34
C TYR A 274 -18.70 -7.09 -0.52
N GLU A 275 -18.44 -8.06 0.36
CA GLU A 275 -19.02 -9.41 0.30
C GLU A 275 -20.54 -9.35 0.47
N GLU A 276 -21.03 -8.57 1.42
CA GLU A 276 -22.46 -8.40 1.65
C GLU A 276 -23.15 -7.69 0.47
N ALA A 277 -22.57 -6.57 -0.02
CA ALA A 277 -23.09 -5.84 -1.16
C ALA A 277 -23.12 -6.71 -2.43
N SER A 278 -22.01 -7.41 -2.73
CA SER A 278 -21.92 -8.30 -3.88
C SER A 278 -22.97 -9.41 -3.83
N SER A 279 -23.15 -10.05 -2.66
CA SER A 279 -24.18 -11.09 -2.47
C SER A 279 -25.59 -10.58 -2.75
N ARG A 280 -25.91 -9.36 -2.37
CA ARG A 280 -27.23 -8.74 -2.62
C ARG A 280 -27.42 -8.37 -4.10
N ILE A 281 -26.36 -7.86 -4.74
CA ILE A 281 -26.38 -7.55 -6.18
C ILE A 281 -26.54 -8.85 -6.99
N ASP A 282 -25.84 -9.91 -6.65
CA ASP A 282 -25.97 -11.23 -7.29
C ASP A 282 -27.36 -11.85 -7.08
N ALA A 283 -28.03 -11.51 -5.99
CA ALA A 283 -29.43 -11.88 -5.73
C ALA A 283 -30.44 -11.05 -6.55
N GLY A 284 -29.98 -10.05 -7.31
CA GLY A 284 -30.79 -9.24 -8.22
C GLY A 284 -31.28 -7.91 -7.66
N GLU A 285 -30.70 -7.44 -6.53
CA GLU A 285 -30.97 -6.09 -6.05
C GLU A 285 -30.27 -5.04 -6.93
N ASP A 286 -30.84 -3.83 -6.97
CA ASP A 286 -30.24 -2.73 -7.74
C ASP A 286 -28.85 -2.34 -7.19
N ARG A 287 -27.82 -2.47 -8.03
CA ARG A 287 -26.44 -2.23 -7.65
C ARG A 287 -26.22 -0.83 -7.06
N THR A 288 -26.83 0.19 -7.67
CA THR A 288 -26.64 1.58 -7.22
C THR A 288 -27.23 1.78 -5.83
N ALA A 289 -28.44 1.28 -5.60
CA ALA A 289 -29.12 1.38 -4.31
C ALA A 289 -28.35 0.60 -3.22
N VAL A 290 -27.89 -0.62 -3.52
CA VAL A 290 -27.12 -1.43 -2.57
C VAL A 290 -25.82 -0.73 -2.21
N LEU A 291 -25.02 -0.29 -3.19
CA LEU A 291 -23.74 0.36 -2.93
C LEU A 291 -23.90 1.68 -2.16
N ASP A 292 -24.97 2.44 -2.41
CA ASP A 292 -25.23 3.68 -1.66
C ASP A 292 -25.42 3.41 -0.17
N GLU A 293 -26.05 2.33 0.23
CA GLU A 293 -26.23 1.96 1.64
C GLU A 293 -24.88 1.80 2.39
N TYR A 294 -23.86 1.30 1.72
CA TYR A 294 -22.52 1.08 2.30
C TYR A 294 -21.56 2.25 2.11
N THR A 295 -21.86 3.20 1.22
CA THR A 295 -20.89 4.26 0.84
C THR A 295 -21.43 5.68 1.05
N ASN A 296 -22.63 5.84 1.61
CA ASN A 296 -23.21 7.14 1.94
C ASN A 296 -22.65 7.75 3.25
N ASP A 297 -23.08 8.96 3.54
CA ASP A 297 -22.66 9.68 4.76
C ASP A 297 -22.99 8.93 6.06
N ALA A 298 -24.12 8.23 6.13
CA ALA A 298 -24.50 7.49 7.33
C ALA A 298 -23.56 6.28 7.57
N ALA A 299 -23.14 5.60 6.50
CA ALA A 299 -22.15 4.53 6.56
C ALA A 299 -20.79 5.06 7.05
N PHE A 300 -20.35 6.20 6.54
CA PHE A 300 -19.15 6.84 7.03
C PHE A 300 -19.24 7.23 8.50
N GLU A 301 -20.33 7.88 8.93
CA GLU A 301 -20.53 8.29 10.34
C GLU A 301 -20.45 7.10 11.30
N LYS A 302 -21.05 5.99 10.90
CA LYS A 302 -21.00 4.76 11.69
C LYS A 302 -19.56 4.24 11.77
N TRP A 303 -18.89 4.07 10.62
CA TRP A 303 -17.51 3.60 10.57
C TRP A 303 -16.57 4.51 11.38
N TYR A 304 -16.69 5.83 11.22
CA TYR A 304 -15.91 6.83 11.94
C TYR A 304 -16.08 6.70 13.45
N SER A 305 -17.33 6.58 13.92
CA SER A 305 -17.62 6.43 15.34
C SER A 305 -16.99 5.18 15.93
N ASP A 306 -17.12 4.05 15.23
CA ASP A 306 -16.56 2.76 15.64
C ASP A 306 -15.02 2.81 15.64
N PHE A 307 -14.43 3.39 14.61
CA PHE A 307 -12.97 3.56 14.48
C PHE A 307 -12.40 4.44 15.60
N ALA A 308 -12.99 5.61 15.85
CA ALA A 308 -12.51 6.54 16.88
C ALA A 308 -12.61 5.94 18.29
N ALA A 309 -13.72 5.25 18.58
CA ALA A 309 -13.91 4.58 19.87
C ALA A 309 -12.89 3.45 20.08
N GLY A 310 -12.68 2.61 19.07
CA GLY A 310 -11.73 1.50 19.12
C GLY A 310 -10.28 1.97 19.23
N LEU A 311 -9.89 3.01 18.50
CA LEU A 311 -8.55 3.60 18.58
C LEU A 311 -8.25 4.10 20.02
N GLY A 312 -9.22 4.73 20.67
CA GLY A 312 -9.13 5.15 22.08
C GLY A 312 -8.97 3.98 23.05
N ASN A 313 -9.63 2.85 22.77
CA ASN A 313 -9.55 1.65 23.61
C ASN A 313 -8.20 0.94 23.49
N VAL A 314 -7.68 0.78 22.27
CA VAL A 314 -6.39 0.10 22.00
C VAL A 314 -5.22 0.84 22.63
N LYS A 315 -5.25 2.18 22.64
CA LYS A 315 -4.24 2.99 23.35
C LYS A 315 -4.09 2.57 24.82
N ASN A 316 -5.20 2.21 25.47
CA ASN A 316 -5.23 1.90 26.90
C ASN A 316 -4.90 0.42 27.20
N SER A 317 -4.86 -0.45 26.19
CA SER A 317 -4.59 -1.90 26.39
C SER A 317 -3.14 -2.20 26.74
N GLY A 318 -2.19 -1.33 26.37
CA GLY A 318 -0.76 -1.47 26.72
C GLY A 318 -0.43 -1.32 28.19
N PHE A 319 -1.37 -0.87 29.03
CA PHE A 319 -1.17 -0.74 30.49
C PHE A 319 -1.54 -2.00 31.31
N ALA A 320 -1.87 -3.09 30.68
CA ALA A 320 -2.34 -4.32 31.34
C ALA A 320 -1.29 -5.45 31.37
N ILE A 321 0.01 -5.13 31.46
CA ILE A 321 1.03 -6.11 31.80
C ILE A 321 1.68 -5.69 33.12
N SER A 322 1.10 -6.17 34.22
CA SER A 322 1.72 -6.21 35.55
C SER A 322 2.69 -7.40 35.67
#